data_5e669dc87d2c88c57c920e96a82db0a8
#
_entry.id   5e669dc87d2c88c57c920e96a82db0a8
#
_cell.length_a   1.000
_cell.length_b   1.000
_cell.length_c   1.000
_cell.angle_alpha   90.00
_cell.angle_beta   90.00
_cell.angle_gamma   90.00
#
_symmetry.space_group_name_H-M   'P 1'
#
loop_
_entity.id
_entity.type
_entity.pdbx_description
1 polymer ?
#
loop_
_entity_poly.entity_id
_entity_poly.type
_entity_poly.pdbx_seq_one_letter_code
_entity_poly.pdbx_strand_id
1 'polypeptide(L)'
;MNIVNLVGRLAKDPVARDRSDTRITELILVTERPVIRDGKVQKDPETGYPVKDAEFHKITVFNGLGLPLRQHKAKGDQLAVTGRIHYSRWQDAEGNDRYGCEIIA
;
A
#
# COMPACT_ATOMS: atom_id res chain seq x y z
N MET A 1 -1.15 -20.19 3.84
CA MET A 1 -1.13 -19.01 4.71
C MET A 1 -0.93 -17.78 3.85
N ASN A 2 -1.68 -16.73 4.11
CA ASN A 2 -1.62 -15.48 3.35
C ASN A 2 -1.51 -14.32 4.35
N ILE A 3 -0.28 -13.98 4.73
CA ILE A 3 0.00 -12.92 5.71
C ILE A 3 1.02 -11.97 5.11
N VAL A 4 0.72 -10.68 5.17
CA VAL A 4 1.62 -9.61 4.75
C VAL A 4 1.85 -8.68 5.92
N ASN A 5 3.11 -8.38 6.20
CA ASN A 5 3.50 -7.40 7.20
C ASN A 5 4.30 -6.30 6.51
N LEU A 6 3.85 -5.06 6.66
CA LEU A 6 4.49 -3.91 6.06
C LEU A 6 4.72 -2.82 7.11
N VAL A 7 5.85 -2.17 7.04
CA VAL A 7 6.13 -0.95 7.80
C VAL A 7 6.58 0.10 6.80
N GLY A 8 5.88 1.21 6.78
CA GLY A 8 6.18 2.28 5.84
C GLY A 8 5.52 3.58 6.25
N ARG A 9 5.41 4.50 5.29
CA ARG A 9 4.79 5.79 5.53
C ARG A 9 3.58 5.97 4.63
N LEU A 10 2.58 6.69 5.11
CA LEU A 10 1.41 7.01 4.32
C LEU A 10 1.78 7.99 3.22
N ALA A 11 1.44 7.63 1.98
CA ALA A 11 1.66 8.51 0.81
C ALA A 11 0.60 9.59 0.68
N LYS A 12 -0.55 9.39 1.34
CA LYS A 12 -1.65 10.33 1.38
C LYS A 12 -2.42 10.16 2.69
N ASP A 13 -3.29 11.12 2.99
CA ASP A 13 -4.19 10.98 4.13
C ASP A 13 -5.13 9.79 3.92
N PRO A 14 -5.49 9.04 4.99
CA PRO A 14 -6.49 7.98 4.88
C PRO A 14 -7.82 8.53 4.37
N VAL A 15 -8.45 7.80 3.44
CA VAL A 15 -9.70 8.23 2.80
C VAL A 15 -10.80 7.24 3.09
N ALA A 16 -11.93 7.73 3.59
CA ALA A 16 -13.12 6.92 3.78
C ALA A 16 -13.88 6.79 2.46
N ARG A 17 -14.34 5.59 2.16
CA ARG A 17 -15.20 5.30 1.01
C ARG A 17 -16.28 4.31 1.41
N ASP A 18 -17.37 4.30 0.66
CA ASP A 18 -18.40 3.28 0.81
C ASP A 18 -18.23 2.23 -0.29
N ARG A 19 -18.25 0.97 0.11
CA ARG A 19 -18.20 -0.18 -0.79
C ARG A 19 -19.40 -1.05 -0.47
N SER A 20 -20.41 -1.04 -1.33
CA SER A 20 -21.72 -1.61 -1.05
C SER A 20 -22.26 -1.02 0.27
N ASP A 21 -22.61 -1.85 1.25
CA ASP A 21 -23.11 -1.39 2.55
C ASP A 21 -22.01 -1.22 3.60
N THR A 22 -20.74 -1.32 3.18
CA THR A 22 -19.62 -1.32 4.10
C THR A 22 -18.78 -0.08 3.91
N ARG A 23 -18.45 0.60 5.01
CA ARG A 23 -17.48 1.69 4.99
C ARG A 23 -16.07 1.13 5.06
N ILE A 24 -15.23 1.56 4.14
CA ILE A 24 -13.82 1.21 4.10
C ILE A 24 -12.95 2.45 4.28
N THR A 25 -11.71 2.23 4.71
CA THR A 25 -10.67 3.25 4.71
C THR A 25 -9.59 2.80 3.75
N GLU A 26 -9.27 3.63 2.78
CA GLU A 26 -8.19 3.37 1.84
C GLU A 26 -6.91 4.03 2.32
N LEU A 27 -5.83 3.27 2.29
CA LEU A 27 -4.48 3.74 2.59
C LEU A 27 -3.57 3.44 1.41
N ILE A 28 -2.62 4.33 1.16
CA ILE A 28 -1.47 4.03 0.30
C ILE A 28 -0.24 4.10 1.17
N LEU A 29 0.40 2.96 1.38
CA LEU A 29 1.61 2.85 2.18
C LEU A 29 2.82 2.72 1.29
N VAL A 30 3.85 3.52 1.54
CA VAL A 30 5.09 3.49 0.78
C VAL A 30 6.13 2.72 1.55
N THR A 31 6.72 1.72 0.90
CA THR A 31 7.92 1.06 1.37
C THR A 31 9.05 1.31 0.38
N GLU A 32 10.28 1.19 0.81
CA GLU A 32 11.44 1.38 -0.03
C GLU A 32 12.25 0.10 -0.12
N ARG A 33 12.83 -0.13 -1.28
CA ARG A 33 13.76 -1.23 -1.48
C ARG A 33 15.01 -0.73 -2.18
N PRO A 34 16.19 -1.35 -1.93
CA PRO A 34 17.39 -1.00 -2.67
C PRO A 34 17.26 -1.43 -4.13
N VAL A 35 17.83 -0.63 -5.03
CA VAL A 35 17.93 -0.98 -6.44
C VAL A 35 19.10 -1.94 -6.61
N ILE A 36 18.84 -3.11 -7.21
CA ILE A 36 19.84 -4.14 -7.43
C ILE A 36 19.98 -4.37 -8.93
N ARG A 37 21.22 -4.30 -9.42
CA ARG A 37 21.57 -4.63 -10.80
C ARG A 37 22.76 -5.58 -10.80
N ASP A 38 22.66 -6.63 -11.59
CA ASP A 38 23.72 -7.66 -11.70
C ASP A 38 24.11 -8.22 -10.33
N GLY A 39 23.11 -8.41 -9.45
CA GLY A 39 23.33 -8.94 -8.12
C GLY A 39 23.95 -7.97 -7.11
N LYS A 40 24.12 -6.71 -7.48
CA LYS A 40 24.76 -5.70 -6.63
C LYS A 40 23.83 -4.54 -6.33
N VAL A 41 23.86 -4.09 -5.08
CA VAL A 41 23.15 -2.88 -4.65
C VAL A 41 23.79 -1.67 -5.34
N GLN A 42 22.97 -0.88 -6.02
CA GLN A 42 23.42 0.33 -6.68
C GLN A 42 23.58 1.46 -5.65
N LYS A 43 24.64 2.22 -5.80
CA LYS A 43 24.92 3.36 -4.91
C LYS A 43 24.93 4.65 -5.72
N ASP A 44 24.44 5.71 -5.09
CA ASP A 44 24.52 7.05 -5.65
C ASP A 44 25.98 7.49 -5.73
N PRO A 45 26.49 7.85 -6.91
CA PRO A 45 27.90 8.25 -7.05
C PRO A 45 28.26 9.53 -6.30
N GLU A 46 27.27 10.37 -6.00
CA GLU A 46 27.53 11.63 -5.26
C GLU A 46 27.55 11.43 -3.76
N THR A 47 26.63 10.63 -3.21
CA THR A 47 26.45 10.48 -1.77
C THR A 47 27.06 9.18 -1.22
N GLY A 48 27.27 8.17 -2.06
CA GLY A 48 27.70 6.84 -1.64
C GLY A 48 26.64 6.00 -0.97
N TYR A 49 25.42 6.53 -0.79
CA TYR A 49 24.30 5.81 -0.20
C TYR A 49 23.60 4.93 -1.25
N PRO A 50 22.99 3.82 -0.82
CA PRO A 50 22.22 2.98 -1.73
C PRO A 50 21.08 3.76 -2.40
N VAL A 51 20.89 3.53 -3.69
CA VAL A 51 19.72 4.03 -4.42
C VAL A 51 18.52 3.18 -4.04
N LYS A 52 17.41 3.82 -3.74
CA LYS A 52 16.18 3.15 -3.32
C LYS A 52 15.02 3.46 -4.25
N ASP A 53 14.21 2.46 -4.53
CA ASP A 53 12.94 2.61 -5.20
C ASP A 53 11.81 2.57 -4.18
N ALA A 54 10.80 3.39 -4.40
CA ALA A 54 9.58 3.37 -3.61
C ALA A 54 8.58 2.39 -4.23
N GLU A 55 7.91 1.63 -3.38
CA GLU A 55 6.80 0.77 -3.78
C GLU A 55 5.55 1.21 -3.03
N PHE A 56 4.45 1.35 -3.76
CA PHE A 56 3.19 1.85 -3.24
C PHE A 56 2.22 0.68 -3.06
N HIS A 57 1.71 0.51 -1.85
CA HIS A 57 0.80 -0.58 -1.52
C HIS A 57 -0.58 -0.02 -1.23
N LYS A 58 -1.58 -0.49 -1.98
CA LYS A 58 -2.97 -0.15 -1.71
C LYS A 58 -3.47 -1.04 -0.59
N ILE A 59 -3.96 -0.42 0.48
CA ILE A 59 -4.45 -1.13 1.66
C ILE A 59 -5.89 -0.72 1.90
N THR A 60 -6.74 -1.70 2.11
CA THR A 60 -8.15 -1.52 2.43
C THR A 60 -8.40 -1.99 3.85
N VAL A 61 -8.96 -1.11 4.67
CA VAL A 61 -9.31 -1.39 6.07
C VAL A 61 -10.81 -1.29 6.21
N PHE A 62 -11.43 -2.34 6.74
CA PHE A 62 -12.90 -2.39 6.87
C PHE A 62 -13.38 -1.85 8.20
N ASN A 63 -14.50 -1.14 8.16
CA ASN A 63 -15.31 -0.73 9.31
C ASN A 63 -14.54 0.06 10.37
N GLY A 64 -14.74 -0.28 11.63
CA GLY A 64 -14.28 0.50 12.78
C GLY A 64 -12.77 0.62 12.95
N LEU A 65 -11.99 -0.30 12.39
CA LEU A 65 -10.53 -0.22 12.46
C LEU A 65 -10.00 0.99 11.67
N GLY A 66 -10.71 1.42 10.64
CA GLY A 66 -10.32 2.58 9.84
C GLY A 66 -10.54 3.92 10.52
N LEU A 67 -11.46 4.00 11.48
CA LEU A 67 -11.80 5.27 12.12
C LEU A 67 -10.63 5.90 12.89
N PRO A 68 -9.91 5.16 13.76
CA PRO A 68 -8.73 5.73 14.42
C PRO A 68 -7.66 6.17 13.44
N LEU A 69 -7.50 5.47 12.32
CA LEU A 69 -6.55 5.86 11.29
C LEU A 69 -6.89 7.21 10.69
N ARG A 70 -8.16 7.42 10.35
CA ARG A 70 -8.61 8.71 9.78
C ARG A 70 -8.50 9.86 10.78
N GLN A 71 -8.68 9.57 12.07
CA GLN A 71 -8.64 10.60 13.12
C GLN A 71 -7.22 10.97 13.54
N HIS A 72 -6.27 10.03 13.50
CA HIS A 72 -4.96 10.20 14.13
C HIS A 72 -3.77 10.07 13.18
N LYS A 73 -3.98 9.64 11.93
CA LYS A 73 -2.91 9.43 10.97
C LYS A 73 -3.10 10.30 9.73
N ALA A 74 -1.99 10.79 9.20
CA ALA A 74 -1.97 11.67 8.05
C ALA A 74 -0.82 11.31 7.12
N LYS A 75 -0.82 11.90 5.93
CA LYS A 75 0.27 11.76 4.96
C LYS A 75 1.63 11.97 5.66
N GLY A 76 2.56 11.07 5.41
CA GLY A 76 3.91 11.09 5.96
C GLY A 76 4.08 10.33 7.26
N ASP A 77 2.99 9.98 7.95
CA ASP A 77 3.07 9.22 9.19
C ASP A 77 3.52 7.78 8.95
N GLN A 78 4.30 7.24 9.87
CA GLN A 78 4.74 5.86 9.86
C GLN A 78 3.63 4.94 10.36
N LEU A 79 3.46 3.80 9.71
CA LEU A 79 2.44 2.84 10.05
C LEU A 79 2.95 1.42 9.83
N ALA A 80 2.64 0.52 10.75
CA ALA A 80 2.83 -0.92 10.60
C ALA A 80 1.48 -1.57 10.30
N VAL A 81 1.44 -2.38 9.25
CA VAL A 81 0.22 -3.02 8.79
C VAL A 81 0.43 -4.52 8.70
N THR A 82 -0.51 -5.28 9.23
CA THR A 82 -0.61 -6.72 9.03
C THR A 82 -1.92 -7.00 8.32
N GLY A 83 -1.86 -7.75 7.23
CA GLY A 83 -3.04 -8.08 6.47
C GLY A 83 -2.80 -9.27 5.55
N ARG A 84 -3.62 -9.38 4.52
CA ARG A 84 -3.51 -10.42 3.51
C ARG A 84 -3.58 -9.83 2.12
N ILE A 85 -2.98 -10.52 1.15
CA ILE A 85 -3.10 -10.12 -0.26
C ILE A 85 -4.46 -10.59 -0.77
N HIS A 86 -5.16 -9.70 -1.44
CA HIS A 86 -6.44 -10.00 -2.11
C HIS A 86 -6.35 -9.62 -3.58
N TYR A 87 -6.66 -10.56 -4.45
CA TYR A 87 -6.73 -10.33 -5.89
C TYR A 87 -8.19 -10.19 -6.30
N SER A 88 -8.44 -9.25 -7.19
CA SER A 88 -9.76 -9.04 -7.77
C SER A 88 -9.69 -9.12 -9.28
N ARG A 89 -10.81 -9.46 -9.89
CA ARG A 89 -10.96 -9.54 -11.34
C ARG A 89 -12.30 -8.95 -11.71
N TRP A 90 -12.30 -8.08 -12.73
CA TRP A 90 -13.53 -7.50 -13.24
C TRP A 90 -13.39 -7.22 -14.72
N GLN A 91 -14.50 -6.89 -15.37
CA GLN A 91 -14.50 -6.45 -16.75
C GLN A 91 -14.76 -4.95 -16.80
N ASP A 92 -14.03 -4.26 -17.69
CA ASP A 92 -14.28 -2.84 -17.92
C ASP A 92 -15.45 -2.64 -18.89
N ALA A 93 -15.75 -1.37 -19.20
CA ALA A 93 -16.87 -1.02 -20.08
C ALA A 93 -16.70 -1.56 -21.51
N GLU A 94 -15.48 -1.87 -21.93
CA GLU A 94 -15.15 -2.41 -23.24
C GLU A 94 -15.12 -3.94 -23.26
N GLY A 95 -15.40 -4.59 -22.12
CA GLY A 95 -15.41 -6.04 -21.99
C GLY A 95 -14.04 -6.67 -21.78
N ASN A 96 -13.00 -5.88 -21.55
CA ASN A 96 -11.66 -6.39 -21.26
C ASN A 96 -11.56 -6.81 -19.79
N ASP A 97 -10.89 -7.95 -19.56
CA ASP A 97 -10.60 -8.41 -18.20
C ASP A 97 -9.57 -7.48 -17.54
N ARG A 98 -9.88 -7.08 -16.32
CA ARG A 98 -8.98 -6.29 -15.45
C ARG A 98 -8.70 -7.04 -14.18
N TYR A 99 -7.51 -6.85 -13.67
CA TYR A 99 -7.02 -7.52 -12.46
C TYR A 99 -6.52 -6.47 -11.48
N GLY A 100 -6.82 -6.67 -10.22
CA GLY A 100 -6.35 -5.81 -9.15
C GLY A 100 -5.72 -6.60 -8.04
N CYS A 101 -4.90 -5.91 -7.26
CA CYS A 101 -4.28 -6.46 -6.07
C CYS A 101 -4.35 -5.41 -4.97
N GLU A 102 -4.85 -5.82 -3.80
CA GLU A 102 -4.85 -4.96 -2.62
C GLU A 102 -4.51 -5.77 -1.39
N ILE A 103 -4.12 -5.07 -0.33
CA ILE A 103 -3.92 -5.69 0.97
C ILE A 103 -5.13 -5.35 1.82
N ILE A 104 -5.71 -6.35 2.43
CA ILE A 104 -6.82 -6.19 3.36
C ILE A 104 -6.29 -6.36 4.77
N ALA A 105 -6.36 -5.29 5.51
CA ALA A 105 -5.92 -5.29 6.90
C ALA A 105 -7.07 -5.58 7.86
#